data_71316d8ce5f04b6a69dc845c07959d0d
#
_entry.id   71316d8ce5f04b6a69dc845c07959d0d
#
_cell.length_a   1.000
_cell.length_b   1.000
_cell.length_c   1.000
_cell.angle_alpha   90.00
_cell.angle_beta   90.00
_cell.angle_gamma   90.00
#
_symmetry.space_group_name_H-M   'P 1'
#
loop_
_entity.id
_entity.type
_entity.pdbx_description
1 polymer ?
#
loop_
_entity_poly.entity_id
_entity_poly.type
_entity_poly.pdbx_seq_one_letter_code
_entity_poly.pdbx_strand_id
1 'polypeptide(L)'
;MSLLDTVSRCEFLRAMPEALVARLEALAQIRTYPAGTELFIEGNAHPDFHIVAQGHVRLDMLVPQRGHIPILTAGPGDILAWSALVGNSVMTCTAVALEPVKTVAFPGHPLRQLCEAEHEVGFYVMRQLASAMSRRLLATRLQLLDLFADHVSALDLTPAIGHPGDPD
;
A
#
# COMPACT_ATOMS: atom_id res chain seq x y z
N MET A 1 -22.09 -7.86 8.85
CA MET A 1 -21.07 -8.41 7.95
C MET A 1 -20.05 -9.10 8.83
N SER A 2 -19.98 -10.43 8.74
CA SER A 2 -19.07 -11.25 9.52
C SER A 2 -17.61 -10.94 9.16
N LEU A 3 -16.65 -11.21 10.07
CA LEU A 3 -15.22 -11.20 9.76
C LEU A 3 -14.93 -12.07 8.53
N LEU A 4 -15.55 -13.25 8.47
CA LEU A 4 -15.53 -14.19 7.35
C LEU A 4 -15.94 -13.52 6.02
N ASP A 5 -17.06 -12.79 6.00
CA ASP A 5 -17.53 -12.12 4.78
C ASP A 5 -16.57 -11.02 4.31
N THR A 6 -15.90 -10.37 5.25
CA THR A 6 -14.93 -9.30 4.96
C THR A 6 -13.61 -9.92 4.47
N VAL A 7 -13.15 -10.97 5.12
CA VAL A 7 -11.91 -11.70 4.83
C VAL A 7 -12.01 -12.45 3.49
N SER A 8 -13.12 -13.13 3.21
CA SER A 8 -13.32 -13.91 1.98
C SER A 8 -13.39 -13.04 0.71
N ARG A 9 -13.69 -11.75 0.84
CA ARG A 9 -13.71 -10.79 -0.28
C ARG A 9 -12.34 -10.20 -0.58
N CYS A 10 -11.38 -10.30 0.34
CA CYS A 10 -10.03 -9.81 0.13
C CYS A 10 -9.28 -10.69 -0.87
N GLU A 11 -8.82 -10.13 -1.99
CA GLU A 11 -8.03 -10.84 -2.99
C GLU A 11 -6.80 -11.53 -2.38
N PHE A 12 -6.20 -10.90 -1.36
CA PHE A 12 -5.07 -11.43 -0.60
C PHE A 12 -5.36 -12.83 -0.01
N LEU A 13 -6.57 -13.08 0.45
CA LEU A 13 -6.95 -14.34 1.10
C LEU A 13 -7.68 -15.31 0.15
N ARG A 14 -8.26 -14.80 -0.94
CA ARG A 14 -9.03 -15.62 -1.89
C ARG A 14 -8.22 -16.75 -2.54
N ALA A 15 -6.92 -16.56 -2.70
CA ALA A 15 -6.03 -17.55 -3.31
C ALA A 15 -5.56 -18.63 -2.34
N MET A 16 -6.01 -18.57 -1.06
CA MET A 16 -5.60 -19.50 -0.02
C MET A 16 -6.66 -20.60 0.16
N PRO A 17 -6.25 -21.86 0.46
CA PRO A 17 -7.17 -22.89 0.89
C PRO A 17 -7.96 -22.47 2.13
N GLU A 18 -9.23 -22.83 2.19
CA GLU A 18 -10.16 -22.45 3.28
C GLU A 18 -9.63 -22.82 4.68
N ALA A 19 -9.00 -23.99 4.80
CA ALA A 19 -8.40 -24.44 6.05
C ALA A 19 -7.28 -23.50 6.57
N LEU A 20 -6.54 -22.86 5.66
CA LEU A 20 -5.48 -21.90 6.01
C LEU A 20 -6.07 -20.52 6.31
N VAL A 21 -7.14 -20.13 5.62
CA VAL A 21 -7.87 -18.89 5.93
C VAL A 21 -8.40 -18.93 7.36
N ALA A 22 -8.96 -20.07 7.81
CA ALA A 22 -9.43 -20.24 9.18
C ALA A 22 -8.32 -20.01 10.24
N ARG A 23 -7.06 -20.36 9.93
CA ARG A 23 -5.90 -20.08 10.81
C ARG A 23 -5.62 -18.58 10.92
N LEU A 24 -5.70 -17.86 9.81
CA LEU A 24 -5.53 -16.42 9.80
C LEU A 24 -6.69 -15.68 10.49
N GLU A 25 -7.90 -16.17 10.33
CA GLU A 25 -9.08 -15.60 10.99
C GLU A 25 -8.97 -15.57 12.51
N ALA A 26 -8.32 -16.56 13.12
CA ALA A 26 -8.09 -16.58 14.55
C ALA A 26 -7.24 -15.40 15.05
N LEU A 27 -6.43 -14.79 14.18
CA LEU A 27 -5.61 -13.61 14.48
C LEU A 27 -6.25 -12.30 13.99
N ALA A 28 -7.23 -12.38 13.09
CA ALA A 28 -7.77 -11.22 12.40
C ALA A 28 -8.67 -10.37 13.31
N GLN A 29 -8.55 -9.07 13.19
CA GLN A 29 -9.36 -8.08 13.89
C GLN A 29 -9.90 -7.05 12.89
N ILE A 30 -11.16 -6.66 13.01
CA ILE A 30 -11.69 -5.53 12.27
C ILE A 30 -11.30 -4.25 12.97
N ARG A 31 -10.68 -3.33 12.23
CA ARG A 31 -10.38 -1.96 12.66
C ARG A 31 -11.17 -0.98 11.80
N THR A 32 -11.70 0.05 12.41
CA THR A 32 -12.42 1.12 11.72
C THR A 32 -11.77 2.47 12.04
N TYR A 33 -11.64 3.31 11.02
CA TYR A 33 -10.99 4.61 11.11
C TYR A 33 -11.93 5.66 10.51
N PRO A 34 -12.27 6.73 11.24
CA PRO A 34 -12.97 7.87 10.68
C PRO A 34 -12.14 8.55 9.57
N ALA A 35 -12.81 9.29 8.69
CA ALA A 35 -12.13 10.14 7.71
C ALA A 35 -11.14 11.10 8.40
N GLY A 36 -9.97 11.29 7.80
CA GLY A 36 -8.90 12.15 8.33
C GLY A 36 -8.04 11.53 9.42
N THR A 37 -8.32 10.29 9.85
CA THR A 37 -7.52 9.61 10.88
C THR A 37 -6.21 9.09 10.28
N GLU A 38 -5.10 9.29 10.99
CA GLU A 38 -3.83 8.64 10.70
C GLU A 38 -3.85 7.21 11.26
N LEU A 39 -3.72 6.22 10.38
CA LEU A 39 -3.64 4.81 10.76
C LEU A 39 -2.28 4.50 11.38
N PHE A 40 -1.23 5.04 10.78
CA PHE A 40 0.15 4.98 11.24
C PHE A 40 0.96 6.13 10.64
N ILE A 41 2.12 6.42 11.24
CA ILE A 41 2.96 7.57 10.90
C ILE A 41 4.34 7.07 10.47
N GLU A 42 4.90 7.67 9.41
CA GLU A 42 6.26 7.42 8.92
C GLU A 42 7.29 7.55 10.04
N GLY A 43 8.25 6.63 10.08
CA GLY A 43 9.29 6.57 11.10
C GLY A 43 8.86 5.98 12.44
N ASN A 44 7.57 5.84 12.71
CA ASN A 44 7.07 5.24 13.95
C ASN A 44 6.87 3.72 13.80
N ALA A 45 6.98 3.01 14.91
CA ALA A 45 6.63 1.59 14.97
C ALA A 45 5.12 1.43 14.90
N HIS A 46 4.66 0.46 14.09
CA HIS A 46 3.25 0.05 14.02
C HIS A 46 3.18 -1.47 14.03
N PRO A 47 2.44 -2.07 14.99
CA PRO A 47 2.51 -3.51 15.23
C PRO A 47 1.67 -4.35 14.27
N ASP A 48 0.67 -3.76 13.61
CA ASP A 48 -0.33 -4.50 12.85
C ASP A 48 -0.09 -4.41 11.34
N PHE A 49 -0.26 -5.55 10.66
CA PHE A 49 -0.39 -5.62 9.22
C PHE A 49 -1.88 -5.48 8.84
N HIS A 50 -2.20 -4.70 7.83
CA HIS A 50 -3.59 -4.43 7.45
C HIS A 50 -3.88 -4.79 6.00
N ILE A 51 -5.12 -5.27 5.76
CA ILE A 51 -5.73 -5.36 4.45
C ILE A 51 -6.93 -4.41 4.45
N VAL A 52 -7.02 -3.51 3.48
CA VAL A 52 -8.16 -2.61 3.33
C VAL A 52 -9.38 -3.41 2.90
N ALA A 53 -10.45 -3.36 3.69
CA ALA A 53 -11.71 -4.01 3.38
C ALA A 53 -12.74 -3.05 2.75
N GLN A 54 -12.69 -1.78 3.16
CA GLN A 54 -13.60 -0.73 2.70
C GLN A 54 -12.94 0.64 2.85
N GLY A 55 -13.25 1.55 1.92
CA GLY A 55 -12.74 2.91 1.90
C GLY A 55 -11.36 3.02 1.27
N HIS A 56 -10.79 4.23 1.30
CA HIS A 56 -9.50 4.55 0.69
C HIS A 56 -8.56 5.20 1.68
N VAL A 57 -7.29 4.82 1.60
CA VAL A 57 -6.20 5.31 2.45
C VAL A 57 -5.13 5.96 1.58
N ARG A 58 -4.83 7.23 1.85
CA ARG A 58 -3.72 7.92 1.22
C ARG A 58 -2.42 7.60 1.97
N LEU A 59 -1.40 7.28 1.22
CA LEU A 59 -0.04 7.09 1.73
C LEU A 59 0.80 8.31 1.36
N ASP A 60 1.37 8.96 2.37
CA ASP A 60 2.18 10.15 2.24
C ASP A 60 3.62 9.85 2.69
N MET A 61 4.61 10.43 1.99
CA MET A 61 6.02 10.44 2.44
C MET A 61 6.44 11.84 2.80
N LEU A 62 7.25 11.95 3.85
CA LEU A 62 7.87 13.21 4.26
C LEU A 62 9.07 13.51 3.36
N VAL A 63 8.94 14.54 2.53
CA VAL A 63 10.03 15.05 1.69
C VAL A 63 10.62 16.28 2.35
N PRO A 64 11.94 16.30 2.64
CA PRO A 64 12.59 17.46 3.23
C PRO A 64 12.30 18.74 2.44
N GLN A 65 11.94 19.81 3.13
CA GLN A 65 11.58 21.13 2.58
C GLN A 65 10.27 21.19 1.77
N ARG A 66 9.60 20.04 1.52
CA ARG A 66 8.33 19.99 0.77
C ARG A 66 7.15 19.49 1.61
N GLY A 67 7.43 18.92 2.79
CA GLY A 67 6.38 18.36 3.66
C GLY A 67 5.89 16.99 3.22
N HIS A 68 4.68 16.63 3.60
CA HIS A 68 4.06 15.35 3.26
C HIS A 68 3.54 15.37 1.81
N ILE A 69 4.07 14.46 0.99
CA ILE A 69 3.68 14.32 -0.43
C ILE A 69 2.92 13.01 -0.59
N PRO A 70 1.69 13.04 -1.14
CA PRO A 70 0.96 11.84 -1.47
C PRO A 70 1.71 11.01 -2.52
N ILE A 71 1.94 9.73 -2.22
CA ILE A 71 2.64 8.80 -3.13
C ILE A 71 1.73 7.74 -3.71
N LEU A 72 0.66 7.38 -2.99
CA LEU A 72 -0.24 6.32 -3.38
C LEU A 72 -1.58 6.45 -2.64
N THR A 73 -2.65 5.99 -3.29
CA THR A 73 -3.93 5.71 -2.63
C THR A 73 -4.19 4.22 -2.65
N ALA A 74 -4.37 3.63 -1.47
CA ALA A 74 -4.73 2.23 -1.29
C ALA A 74 -6.24 2.08 -1.15
N GLY A 75 -6.84 1.14 -1.85
CA GLY A 75 -8.27 0.82 -1.81
C GLY A 75 -8.54 -0.61 -1.33
N PRO A 76 -9.81 -1.07 -1.43
CA PRO A 76 -10.20 -2.41 -1.02
C PRO A 76 -9.36 -3.50 -1.68
N GLY A 77 -8.83 -4.43 -0.86
CA GLY A 77 -7.92 -5.50 -1.28
C GLY A 77 -6.43 -5.16 -1.16
N ASP A 78 -6.08 -3.88 -1.03
CA ASP A 78 -4.70 -3.46 -0.86
C ASP A 78 -4.17 -3.71 0.55
N ILE A 79 -2.86 -3.94 0.63
CA ILE A 79 -2.15 -4.14 1.90
C ILE A 79 -1.51 -2.85 2.40
N LEU A 80 -1.49 -2.68 3.72
CA LEU A 80 -0.84 -1.57 4.41
C LEU A 80 0.06 -2.11 5.53
N ALA A 81 1.05 -1.30 5.93
CA ALA A 81 1.96 -1.62 7.04
C ALA A 81 2.67 -2.97 6.89
N TRP A 82 3.08 -3.34 5.67
CA TRP A 82 3.80 -4.59 5.41
C TRP A 82 5.10 -4.72 6.22
N SER A 83 5.70 -3.61 6.69
CA SER A 83 6.87 -3.62 7.57
C SER A 83 6.60 -4.31 8.91
N ALA A 84 5.34 -4.38 9.35
CA ALA A 84 4.94 -5.13 10.54
C ALA A 84 5.10 -6.65 10.34
N LEU A 85 5.07 -7.12 9.09
CA LEU A 85 5.19 -8.55 8.78
C LEU A 85 6.63 -8.95 8.38
N VAL A 86 7.30 -8.18 7.53
CA VAL A 86 8.62 -8.56 6.96
C VAL A 86 9.78 -7.65 7.35
N GLY A 87 9.54 -6.65 8.19
CA GLY A 87 10.55 -5.67 8.58
C GLY A 87 10.71 -5.56 10.09
N ASN A 88 11.14 -4.40 10.50
CA ASN A 88 11.35 -4.02 11.91
C ASN A 88 10.11 -3.31 12.51
N SER A 89 8.97 -3.40 11.86
CA SER A 89 7.72 -2.71 12.22
C SER A 89 7.77 -1.17 12.15
N VAL A 90 8.84 -0.58 11.62
CA VAL A 90 8.94 0.87 11.38
C VAL A 90 8.29 1.21 10.04
N MET A 91 7.37 2.15 10.05
CA MET A 91 6.61 2.55 8.86
C MET A 91 7.44 3.43 7.93
N THR A 92 7.34 3.19 6.64
CA THR A 92 8.06 3.92 5.57
C THR A 92 7.24 5.04 4.95
N CYS A 93 6.01 5.24 5.42
CA CYS A 93 5.10 6.30 4.99
C CYS A 93 4.05 6.53 6.08
N THR A 94 3.35 7.66 6.00
CA THR A 94 2.16 7.97 6.81
C THR A 94 0.92 7.55 6.06
N ALA A 95 -0.04 6.90 6.74
CA ALA A 95 -1.30 6.46 6.16
C ALA A 95 -2.47 7.25 6.73
N VAL A 96 -3.26 7.90 5.87
CA VAL A 96 -4.39 8.74 6.25
C VAL A 96 -5.68 8.25 5.60
N ALA A 97 -6.71 8.03 6.38
CA ALA A 97 -8.04 7.66 5.90
C ALA A 97 -8.66 8.84 5.12
N LEU A 98 -8.98 8.67 3.84
CA LEU A 98 -9.64 9.70 3.02
C LEU A 98 -11.15 9.78 3.29
N GLU A 99 -11.73 8.70 3.74
CA GLU A 99 -13.14 8.50 4.07
C GLU A 99 -13.24 7.50 5.23
N PRO A 100 -14.40 7.13 5.75
CA PRO A 100 -14.49 6.05 6.72
C PRO A 100 -13.89 4.74 6.15
N VAL A 101 -12.82 4.27 6.80
CA VAL A 101 -12.06 3.08 6.38
C VAL A 101 -12.32 1.92 7.31
N LYS A 102 -12.45 0.73 6.74
CA LYS A 102 -12.45 -0.53 7.48
C LYS A 102 -11.29 -1.40 6.99
N THR A 103 -10.51 -1.95 7.92
CA THR A 103 -9.43 -2.89 7.61
C THR A 103 -9.59 -4.19 8.36
N VAL A 104 -9.04 -5.26 7.79
CA VAL A 104 -8.71 -6.48 8.52
C VAL A 104 -7.26 -6.33 8.98
N ALA A 105 -7.08 -6.26 10.29
CA ALA A 105 -5.78 -6.10 10.93
C ALA A 105 -5.30 -7.43 11.50
N PHE A 106 -4.01 -7.72 11.32
CA PHE A 106 -3.34 -8.89 11.86
C PHE A 106 -2.15 -8.41 12.71
N PRO A 107 -2.09 -8.76 14.00
CA PRO A 107 -0.90 -8.48 14.81
C PRO A 107 0.34 -9.11 14.16
N GLY A 108 1.33 -8.29 13.80
CA GLY A 108 2.47 -8.72 12.98
C GLY A 108 3.33 -9.80 13.62
N HIS A 109 3.58 -9.71 14.95
CA HIS A 109 4.36 -10.71 15.64
C HIS A 109 3.66 -12.08 15.72
N PRO A 110 2.39 -12.20 16.17
CA PRO A 110 1.64 -13.45 16.08
C PRO A 110 1.51 -14.01 14.66
N LEU A 111 1.31 -13.14 13.66
CA LEU A 111 1.23 -13.57 12.27
C LEU A 111 2.56 -14.17 11.78
N ARG A 112 3.70 -13.56 12.13
CA ARG A 112 5.02 -14.13 11.81
C ARG A 112 5.22 -15.49 12.49
N GLN A 113 4.89 -15.60 13.77
CA GLN A 113 4.98 -16.88 14.49
C GLN A 113 4.13 -17.98 13.85
N LEU A 114 2.92 -17.64 13.41
CA LEU A 114 2.05 -18.59 12.68
C LEU A 114 2.70 -19.02 11.36
N CYS A 115 3.24 -18.08 10.57
CA CYS A 115 3.94 -18.38 9.32
C CYS A 115 5.18 -19.26 9.51
N GLU A 116 5.90 -19.10 10.61
CA GLU A 116 7.08 -19.91 10.97
C GLU A 116 6.68 -21.30 11.44
N ALA A 117 5.62 -21.41 12.23
CA ALA A 117 5.12 -22.68 12.75
C ALA A 117 4.41 -23.52 11.70
N GLU A 118 3.63 -22.88 10.80
CA GLU A 118 2.86 -23.52 9.76
C GLU A 118 3.39 -23.05 8.38
N HIS A 119 4.34 -23.77 7.82
CA HIS A 119 5.04 -23.37 6.59
C HIS A 119 4.12 -23.17 5.38
N GLU A 120 3.01 -23.90 5.31
CA GLU A 120 2.02 -23.74 4.26
C GLU A 120 1.32 -22.38 4.37
N VAL A 121 0.92 -21.96 5.57
CA VAL A 121 0.39 -20.61 5.85
C VAL A 121 1.43 -19.56 5.45
N GLY A 122 2.69 -19.74 5.91
CA GLY A 122 3.79 -18.85 5.58
C GLY A 122 4.02 -18.71 4.08
N PHE A 123 4.01 -19.81 3.34
CA PHE A 123 4.15 -19.81 1.89
C PHE A 123 3.06 -18.96 1.20
N TYR A 124 1.80 -19.16 1.55
CA TYR A 124 0.69 -18.42 0.95
C TYR A 124 0.73 -16.93 1.32
N VAL A 125 0.96 -16.61 2.61
CA VAL A 125 1.06 -15.22 3.08
C VAL A 125 2.19 -14.48 2.36
N MET A 126 3.38 -15.05 2.28
CA MET A 126 4.53 -14.43 1.62
C MET A 126 4.34 -14.32 0.10
N ARG A 127 3.72 -15.32 -0.53
CA ARG A 127 3.39 -15.25 -1.97
C ARG A 127 2.42 -14.11 -2.27
N GLN A 128 1.39 -13.93 -1.46
CA GLN A 128 0.43 -12.84 -1.65
C GLN A 128 1.05 -11.47 -1.36
N LEU A 129 1.89 -11.39 -0.32
CA LEU A 129 2.65 -10.18 -0.03
C LEU A 129 3.56 -9.81 -1.20
N ALA A 130 4.35 -10.74 -1.71
CA ALA A 130 5.24 -10.52 -2.86
C ALA A 130 4.46 -10.08 -4.10
N SER A 131 3.30 -10.69 -4.37
CA SER A 131 2.41 -10.31 -5.47
C SER A 131 1.90 -8.87 -5.32
N ALA A 132 1.43 -8.49 -4.13
CA ALA A 132 0.95 -7.14 -3.84
C ALA A 132 2.07 -6.09 -3.99
N MET A 133 3.27 -6.39 -3.49
CA MET A 133 4.44 -5.51 -3.62
C MET A 133 4.89 -5.38 -5.09
N SER A 134 4.85 -6.46 -5.86
CA SER A 134 5.17 -6.44 -7.30
C SER A 134 4.22 -5.54 -8.08
N ARG A 135 2.90 -5.64 -7.82
CA ARG A 135 1.91 -4.74 -8.44
C ARG A 135 2.17 -3.28 -8.07
N ARG A 136 2.45 -2.99 -6.80
CA ARG A 136 2.76 -1.64 -6.32
C ARG A 136 4.02 -1.07 -6.96
N LEU A 137 5.07 -1.88 -7.08
CA LEU A 137 6.32 -1.50 -7.75
C LEU A 137 6.08 -1.16 -9.23
N LEU A 138 5.29 -1.98 -9.94
CA LEU A 138 4.93 -1.71 -11.34
C LEU A 138 4.15 -0.39 -11.47
N ALA A 139 3.14 -0.17 -10.63
CA ALA A 139 2.36 1.07 -10.63
C ALA A 139 3.24 2.30 -10.40
N THR A 140 4.17 2.24 -9.43
CA THR A 140 5.11 3.33 -9.16
C THR A 140 6.05 3.59 -10.34
N ARG A 141 6.53 2.54 -11.02
CA ARG A 141 7.38 2.70 -12.22
C ARG A 141 6.63 3.39 -13.36
N LEU A 142 5.37 3.04 -13.59
CA LEU A 142 4.54 3.68 -14.61
C LEU A 142 4.31 5.16 -14.31
N GLN A 143 4.04 5.51 -13.05
CA GLN A 143 3.93 6.92 -12.63
C GLN A 143 5.22 7.72 -12.86
N LEU A 144 6.38 7.11 -12.63
CA LEU A 144 7.67 7.74 -12.92
C LEU A 144 7.84 7.97 -14.43
N LEU A 145 7.48 7.01 -15.27
CA LEU A 145 7.57 7.15 -16.73
C LEU A 145 6.66 8.26 -17.24
N ASP A 146 5.44 8.40 -16.72
CA ASP A 146 4.52 9.48 -17.07
C ASP A 146 5.11 10.85 -16.72
N LEU A 147 5.73 11.00 -15.56
CA LEU A 147 6.42 12.24 -15.16
C LEU A 147 7.58 12.59 -16.09
N PHE A 148 8.34 11.61 -16.58
CA PHE A 148 9.42 11.85 -17.55
C PHE A 148 8.87 12.21 -18.94
N ALA A 149 7.78 11.57 -19.39
CA ALA A 149 7.15 11.88 -20.66
C ALA A 149 6.63 13.33 -20.71
N ASP A 150 6.00 13.80 -19.64
CA ASP A 150 5.51 15.17 -19.50
C ASP A 150 6.66 16.19 -19.54
N HIS A 151 7.81 15.89 -18.90
CA HIS A 151 8.99 16.75 -18.93
C HIS A 151 9.61 16.84 -20.33
N VAL A 152 9.70 15.75 -21.07
CA VAL A 152 10.24 15.73 -22.45
C VAL A 152 9.32 16.53 -23.37
N SER A 153 8.01 16.36 -23.27
CA SER A 153 7.03 17.14 -24.05
C SER A 153 7.09 18.63 -23.76
N ALA A 154 7.39 19.03 -22.52
CA ALA A 154 7.53 20.43 -22.15
C ALA A 154 8.82 21.07 -22.70
N LEU A 155 9.89 20.28 -22.91
CA LEU A 155 11.15 20.75 -23.49
C LEU A 155 11.07 20.90 -25.01
N ASP A 156 10.28 20.08 -25.70
CA ASP A 156 10.08 20.15 -27.16
C ASP A 156 9.15 21.30 -27.59
N LEU A 157 8.47 21.96 -26.67
CA LEU A 157 7.59 23.13 -26.93
C LEU A 157 8.31 24.49 -26.88
N THR A 158 9.65 24.53 -26.79
CA THR A 158 10.37 25.77 -26.94
C THR A 158 10.36 26.16 -28.44
N PRO A 159 9.62 27.20 -28.89
CA PRO A 159 9.62 27.57 -30.27
C PRO A 159 11.04 28.02 -30.67
N ALA A 160 11.55 27.46 -31.76
CA ALA A 160 12.75 27.96 -32.39
C ALA A 160 12.54 29.43 -32.67
N ILE A 161 13.27 30.29 -31.94
CA ILE A 161 13.30 31.73 -32.17
C ILE A 161 13.84 31.89 -33.59
N GLY A 162 12.93 32.32 -34.48
CA GLY A 162 13.27 32.61 -35.86
C GLY A 162 14.43 33.62 -35.94
N HIS A 163 15.42 33.29 -36.72
CA HIS A 163 16.45 34.26 -37.14
C HIS A 163 15.76 35.42 -37.85
N PRO A 164 15.99 36.66 -37.46
CA PRO A 164 15.61 37.77 -38.28
C PRO A 164 16.49 37.77 -39.54
N GLY A 165 15.82 37.86 -40.68
CA GLY A 165 16.44 37.82 -41.97
C GLY A 165 17.53 38.88 -42.14
N ASP A 166 18.59 38.52 -42.89
CA ASP A 166 19.49 39.44 -43.50
C ASP A 166 18.76 40.28 -44.57
N PRO A 167 18.92 41.57 -44.59
CA PRO A 167 18.60 42.39 -45.75
C PRO A 167 19.81 42.49 -46.69
N ASP A 168 19.59 42.21 -47.97
CA ASP A 168 20.30 42.57 -49.20
C ASP A 168 21.84 42.46 -49.26
#